data_0e9a791fbc9d28f8f0e7b5151248bbd2
#
_entry.id   0e9a791fbc9d28f8f0e7b5151248bbd2
#
_cell.length_a   1.000
_cell.length_b   1.000
_cell.length_c   1.000
_cell.angle_alpha   90.00
_cell.angle_beta   90.00
_cell.angle_gamma   90.00
#
_symmetry.space_group_name_H-M   'P 1'
#
loop_
_entity.id
_entity.type
_entity.pdbx_description
1 polymer ?
#
loop_
_entity_poly.entity_id
_entity_poly.type
_entity_poly.pdbx_seq_one_letter_code
_entity_poly.pdbx_strand_id
1 'polypeptide(L)'
;DFEDLRDAMARLRLNDASFSFEAESSAALGFGFRCGFLGLLHLEIITERLEREFNLDLITTAPSVIYHLHMTDGSVIELHNPADMPDVVRIDHIEEPWIEATILVPNDYLGAVLKLCQDRRGRQKQLTYVGTRAMLIYELPLNEVVFDFYDRLKSVSRGYASFDYQIKGYEENDLVKLSILVNDEPVDALSMIVHRTRAESRGRAMCEKLKELIRPHLFKIPIQAAIGGKVIARETISALRKDVIAKCYGGDITRK
;
A
#
# COMPACT_ATOMS: atom_id res chain seq x y z
N ASP A 1 -16.20 -1.33 20.57
CA ASP A 1 -15.02 -0.87 19.83
C ASP A 1 -15.35 -0.09 18.55
N PHE A 2 -16.25 -0.58 17.63
CA PHE A 2 -16.61 0.19 16.43
C PHE A 2 -17.37 1.49 16.75
N GLU A 3 -18.32 1.46 17.68
CA GLU A 3 -19.07 2.62 18.14
C GLU A 3 -18.15 3.62 18.86
N ASP A 4 -17.23 3.12 19.70
CA ASP A 4 -16.26 3.95 20.41
C ASP A 4 -15.34 4.65 19.41
N LEU A 5 -14.90 3.94 18.37
CA LEU A 5 -14.09 4.51 17.29
C LEU A 5 -14.84 5.59 16.53
N ARG A 6 -16.10 5.34 16.18
CA ARG A 6 -16.96 6.34 15.49
C ARG A 6 -17.09 7.62 16.31
N ASP A 7 -17.37 7.49 17.60
CA ASP A 7 -17.56 8.63 18.49
C ASP A 7 -16.26 9.39 18.71
N ALA A 8 -15.12 8.69 18.85
CA ALA A 8 -13.80 9.30 18.95
C ALA A 8 -13.44 10.09 17.69
N MET A 9 -13.67 9.51 16.49
CA MET A 9 -13.43 10.18 15.22
C MET A 9 -14.32 11.39 15.02
N ALA A 10 -15.60 11.32 15.41
CA ALA A 10 -16.51 12.47 15.37
C ALA A 10 -16.02 13.61 16.27
N ARG A 11 -15.49 13.30 17.47
CA ARG A 11 -14.90 14.32 18.38
C ARG A 11 -13.62 14.92 17.80
N LEU A 12 -12.73 14.10 17.22
CA LEU A 12 -11.51 14.61 16.57
C LEU A 12 -11.83 15.55 15.41
N ARG A 13 -12.83 15.21 14.60
CA ARG A 13 -13.26 16.02 13.47
C ARG A 13 -13.73 17.42 13.87
N LEU A 14 -14.26 17.61 15.06
CA LEU A 14 -14.62 18.95 15.58
C LEU A 14 -13.39 19.86 15.73
N ASN A 15 -12.23 19.30 15.95
CA ASN A 15 -10.97 20.04 16.13
C ASN A 15 -10.12 20.05 14.86
N ASP A 16 -10.38 19.12 13.91
CA ASP A 16 -9.64 18.97 12.68
C ASP A 16 -10.59 18.76 11.50
N ALA A 17 -10.93 19.85 10.84
CA ALA A 17 -11.85 19.85 9.70
C ALA A 17 -11.25 19.20 8.42
N SER A 18 -9.92 18.99 8.38
CA SER A 18 -9.23 18.36 7.25
C SER A 18 -9.32 16.83 7.28
N PHE A 19 -9.73 16.28 8.42
CA PHE A 19 -9.96 14.84 8.59
C PHE A 19 -11.37 14.47 8.14
N SER A 20 -11.47 13.54 7.21
CA SER A 20 -12.73 12.96 6.75
C SER A 20 -12.78 11.46 7.00
N PHE A 21 -13.97 10.92 7.26
CA PHE A 21 -14.16 9.48 7.43
C PHE A 21 -15.56 9.04 6.99
N GLU A 22 -15.64 7.81 6.48
CA GLU A 22 -16.87 7.13 6.06
C GLU A 22 -16.82 5.68 6.53
N ALA A 23 -17.97 5.14 6.94
CA ALA A 23 -18.05 3.74 7.35
C ALA A 23 -17.74 2.81 6.17
N GLU A 24 -16.93 1.80 6.43
CA GLU A 24 -16.55 0.76 5.47
C GLU A 24 -16.49 -0.60 6.15
N SER A 25 -16.66 -1.67 5.39
CA SER A 25 -16.53 -3.04 5.88
C SER A 25 -15.55 -3.83 5.03
N SER A 26 -14.75 -4.66 5.68
CA SER A 26 -13.82 -5.59 5.05
C SER A 26 -14.15 -7.02 5.45
N ALA A 27 -14.08 -7.96 4.54
CA ALA A 27 -14.29 -9.37 4.84
C ALA A 27 -13.20 -9.89 5.80
N ALA A 28 -11.97 -9.37 5.72
CA ALA A 28 -10.86 -9.77 6.57
C ALA A 28 -10.81 -9.05 7.93
N LEU A 29 -11.18 -7.76 7.98
CA LEU A 29 -11.02 -6.90 9.17
C LEU A 29 -12.34 -6.57 9.88
N GLY A 30 -13.49 -6.83 9.26
CA GLY A 30 -14.80 -6.48 9.79
C GLY A 30 -15.16 -5.01 9.53
N PHE A 31 -15.91 -4.41 10.45
CA PHE A 31 -16.35 -3.03 10.34
C PHE A 31 -15.25 -2.05 10.72
N GLY A 32 -15.12 -0.97 9.95
CA GLY A 32 -14.14 0.08 10.16
C GLY A 32 -14.53 1.36 9.44
N PHE A 33 -13.52 2.19 9.16
CA PHE A 33 -13.71 3.47 8.47
C PHE A 33 -12.65 3.67 7.41
N ARG A 34 -13.06 4.17 6.26
CA ARG A 34 -12.18 4.76 5.27
C ARG A 34 -11.99 6.23 5.62
N CYS A 35 -10.74 6.63 5.76
CA CYS A 35 -10.39 7.97 6.22
C CYS A 35 -9.59 8.72 5.17
N GLY A 36 -9.82 10.02 5.08
CA GLY A 36 -9.03 10.94 4.26
C GLY A 36 -8.12 11.79 5.14
N PHE A 37 -6.84 11.86 4.75
CA PHE A 37 -5.79 12.59 5.45
C PHE A 37 -5.03 13.53 4.51
N LEU A 38 -4.41 14.57 5.05
CA LEU A 38 -3.56 15.50 4.28
C LEU A 38 -2.21 14.86 3.89
N GLY A 39 -1.82 13.77 4.54
CA GLY A 39 -0.57 13.05 4.30
C GLY A 39 -0.26 12.08 5.43
N LEU A 40 0.87 11.36 5.34
CA LEU A 40 1.26 10.33 6.33
C LEU A 40 1.41 10.88 7.74
N LEU A 41 2.04 12.04 7.91
CA LEU A 41 2.20 12.66 9.22
C LEU A 41 0.83 12.97 9.86
N HIS A 42 -0.14 13.42 9.07
CA HIS A 42 -1.49 13.66 9.56
C HIS A 42 -2.17 12.33 10.00
N LEU A 43 -2.01 11.27 9.21
CA LEU A 43 -2.46 9.92 9.58
C LEU A 43 -1.85 9.48 10.91
N GLU A 44 -0.53 9.59 11.08
CA GLU A 44 0.17 9.21 12.31
C GLU A 44 -0.35 9.99 13.52
N ILE A 45 -0.51 11.31 13.40
CA ILE A 45 -1.03 12.16 14.47
C ILE A 45 -2.44 11.74 14.88
N ILE A 46 -3.35 11.54 13.90
CA ILE A 46 -4.73 11.14 14.19
C ILE A 46 -4.78 9.74 14.83
N THR A 47 -4.00 8.78 14.30
CA THR A 47 -3.91 7.43 14.86
C THR A 47 -3.40 7.46 16.30
N GLU A 48 -2.31 8.17 16.56
CA GLU A 48 -1.74 8.31 17.91
C GLU A 48 -2.72 8.98 18.89
N ARG A 49 -3.48 9.96 18.45
CA ARG A 49 -4.53 10.59 19.26
C ARG A 49 -5.67 9.64 19.56
N LEU A 50 -6.14 8.85 18.60
CA LEU A 50 -7.18 7.84 18.81
C LEU A 50 -6.73 6.77 19.83
N GLU A 51 -5.49 6.32 19.74
CA GLU A 51 -4.93 5.34 20.67
C GLU A 51 -4.75 5.92 22.07
N ARG A 52 -4.16 7.12 22.22
CA ARG A 52 -3.81 7.70 23.50
C ARG A 52 -4.95 8.41 24.23
N GLU A 53 -5.75 9.21 23.48
CA GLU A 53 -6.83 10.00 24.10
C GLU A 53 -8.10 9.16 24.32
N PHE A 54 -8.35 8.16 23.46
CA PHE A 54 -9.56 7.35 23.49
C PHE A 54 -9.31 5.88 23.84
N ASN A 55 -8.05 5.50 24.06
CA ASN A 55 -7.62 4.14 24.44
C ASN A 55 -8.15 3.06 23.46
N LEU A 56 -8.05 3.33 22.17
CA LEU A 56 -8.45 2.42 21.10
C LEU A 56 -7.24 1.63 20.60
N ASP A 57 -7.45 0.35 20.29
CA ASP A 57 -6.47 -0.49 19.59
C ASP A 57 -6.85 -0.57 18.11
N LEU A 58 -6.01 0.00 17.24
CA LEU A 58 -6.35 0.24 15.85
C LEU A 58 -5.53 -0.63 14.91
N ILE A 59 -6.18 -1.12 13.85
CA ILE A 59 -5.51 -1.71 12.70
C ILE A 59 -5.65 -0.73 11.53
N THR A 60 -4.53 -0.18 11.08
CA THR A 60 -4.48 0.69 9.91
C THR A 60 -4.01 -0.07 8.68
N THR A 61 -4.67 0.14 7.55
CA THR A 61 -4.26 -0.43 6.26
C THR A 61 -3.39 0.57 5.49
N ALA A 62 -2.66 0.08 4.48
CA ALA A 62 -1.84 0.94 3.63
C ALA A 62 -2.71 1.99 2.90
N PRO A 63 -2.22 3.24 2.78
CA PRO A 63 -2.93 4.29 2.05
C PRO A 63 -3.04 3.93 0.57
N SER A 64 -4.13 4.32 -0.06
CA SER A 64 -4.34 4.19 -1.50
C SER A 64 -4.82 5.53 -2.09
N VAL A 65 -4.82 5.59 -3.41
CA VAL A 65 -5.35 6.72 -4.17
C VAL A 65 -6.71 6.35 -4.76
N ILE A 66 -7.48 7.35 -5.17
CA ILE A 66 -8.74 7.15 -5.90
C ILE A 66 -8.40 6.94 -7.37
N TYR A 67 -8.92 5.87 -7.97
CA TYR A 67 -8.79 5.59 -9.41
C TYR A 67 -10.09 5.89 -10.12
N HIS A 68 -10.02 6.33 -11.38
CA HIS A 68 -11.18 6.43 -12.24
C HIS A 68 -11.25 5.22 -13.17
N LEU A 69 -12.33 4.46 -13.07
CA LEU A 69 -12.61 3.33 -13.95
C LEU A 69 -13.54 3.79 -15.05
N HIS A 70 -13.06 3.82 -16.27
CA HIS A 70 -13.90 4.05 -17.45
C HIS A 70 -14.47 2.71 -17.88
N MET A 71 -15.79 2.60 -17.83
CA MET A 71 -16.50 1.36 -18.13
C MET A 71 -16.85 1.26 -19.62
N THR A 72 -17.01 0.04 -20.13
CA THR A 72 -17.38 -0.23 -21.52
C THR A 72 -18.76 0.31 -21.90
N ASP A 73 -19.62 0.61 -20.92
CA ASP A 73 -20.92 1.24 -21.14
C ASP A 73 -20.85 2.80 -21.17
N GLY A 74 -19.65 3.36 -21.06
CA GLY A 74 -19.40 4.80 -21.06
C GLY A 74 -19.54 5.47 -19.71
N SER A 75 -19.88 4.75 -18.63
CA SER A 75 -19.89 5.29 -17.27
C SER A 75 -18.49 5.40 -16.69
N VAL A 76 -18.31 6.33 -15.73
CA VAL A 76 -17.05 6.49 -14.97
C VAL A 76 -17.34 6.23 -13.50
N ILE A 77 -16.56 5.34 -12.89
CA ILE A 77 -16.69 4.95 -11.49
C ILE A 77 -15.42 5.34 -10.74
N GLU A 78 -15.57 6.00 -9.61
CA GLU A 78 -14.45 6.21 -8.68
C GLU A 78 -14.22 4.94 -7.86
N LEU A 79 -13.01 4.38 -7.98
CA LEU A 79 -12.59 3.22 -7.19
C LEU A 79 -11.75 3.69 -6.01
N HIS A 80 -12.30 3.55 -4.82
CA HIS A 80 -11.63 3.89 -3.56
C HIS A 80 -10.95 2.67 -2.91
N ASN A 81 -11.60 1.50 -3.00
CA ASN A 81 -11.10 0.26 -2.44
C ASN A 81 -10.77 -0.72 -3.58
N PRO A 82 -9.52 -1.20 -3.69
CA PRO A 82 -9.16 -2.19 -4.71
C PRO A 82 -10.00 -3.48 -4.66
N ALA A 83 -10.55 -3.84 -3.50
CA ALA A 83 -11.41 -5.02 -3.36
C ALA A 83 -12.70 -4.90 -4.18
N ASP A 84 -13.25 -3.68 -4.31
CA ASP A 84 -14.50 -3.39 -5.00
C ASP A 84 -14.35 -3.27 -6.53
N MET A 85 -13.16 -3.54 -7.06
CA MET A 85 -12.90 -3.46 -8.50
C MET A 85 -13.85 -4.42 -9.26
N PRO A 86 -14.64 -3.90 -10.21
CA PRO A 86 -15.54 -4.73 -11.03
C PRO A 86 -14.75 -5.68 -11.94
N ASP A 87 -15.50 -6.56 -12.62
CA ASP A 87 -14.90 -7.50 -13.58
C ASP A 87 -14.15 -6.71 -14.67
N VAL A 88 -12.90 -7.11 -14.92
CA VAL A 88 -12.00 -6.47 -15.87
C VAL A 88 -12.60 -6.38 -17.29
N VAL A 89 -13.45 -7.34 -17.68
CA VAL A 89 -14.13 -7.34 -19.00
C VAL A 89 -15.05 -6.13 -19.17
N ARG A 90 -15.54 -5.53 -18.08
CA ARG A 90 -16.42 -4.37 -18.11
C ARG A 90 -15.66 -3.05 -18.06
N ILE A 91 -14.36 -3.07 -17.87
CA ILE A 91 -13.49 -1.88 -17.78
C ILE A 91 -12.85 -1.66 -19.15
N ASP A 92 -13.01 -0.46 -19.68
CA ASP A 92 -12.34 -0.03 -20.91
C ASP A 92 -10.87 0.37 -20.58
N HIS A 93 -10.70 1.33 -19.68
CA HIS A 93 -9.39 1.75 -19.20
C HIS A 93 -9.47 2.28 -17.76
N ILE A 94 -8.30 2.41 -17.12
CA ILE A 94 -8.16 2.90 -15.75
C ILE A 94 -7.25 4.12 -15.75
N GLU A 95 -7.70 5.20 -15.10
CA GLU A 95 -6.90 6.38 -14.85
C GLU A 95 -6.43 6.44 -13.39
N GLU A 96 -5.19 6.86 -13.21
CA GLU A 96 -4.60 7.13 -11.89
C GLU A 96 -4.23 8.61 -11.74
N PRO A 97 -4.26 9.17 -10.51
CA PRO A 97 -3.87 10.54 -10.28
C PRO A 97 -2.35 10.71 -10.42
N TRP A 98 -1.95 11.78 -11.09
CA TRP A 98 -0.56 12.20 -11.27
C TRP A 98 -0.30 13.52 -10.57
N ILE A 99 0.92 13.69 -10.10
CA ILE A 99 1.42 14.91 -9.48
C ILE A 99 2.55 15.50 -10.30
N GLU A 100 2.71 16.81 -10.20
CA GLU A 100 3.92 17.52 -10.58
C GLU A 100 4.70 17.85 -9.30
N ALA A 101 5.87 17.25 -9.17
CA ALA A 101 6.72 17.34 -8.00
C ALA A 101 7.93 18.23 -8.27
N THR A 102 8.22 19.12 -7.34
CA THR A 102 9.43 19.95 -7.32
C THR A 102 10.36 19.43 -6.23
N ILE A 103 11.57 19.01 -6.61
CA ILE A 103 12.58 18.47 -5.70
C ILE A 103 13.81 19.38 -5.76
N LEU A 104 14.24 19.92 -4.62
CA LEU A 104 15.52 20.59 -4.47
C LEU A 104 16.50 19.68 -3.74
N VAL A 105 17.67 19.48 -4.33
CA VAL A 105 18.68 18.59 -3.77
C VAL A 105 20.10 19.09 -4.07
N PRO A 106 21.08 18.92 -3.15
CA PRO A 106 22.48 19.17 -3.45
C PRO A 106 22.99 18.26 -4.58
N ASN A 107 23.93 18.76 -5.36
CA ASN A 107 24.43 18.06 -6.55
C ASN A 107 24.99 16.67 -6.26
N ASP A 108 25.58 16.47 -5.09
CA ASP A 108 26.16 15.20 -4.67
C ASP A 108 25.15 14.05 -4.59
N TYR A 109 23.87 14.37 -4.39
CA TYR A 109 22.78 13.38 -4.27
C TYR A 109 21.88 13.35 -5.51
N LEU A 110 22.14 14.18 -6.51
CA LEU A 110 21.28 14.29 -7.69
C LEU A 110 21.06 12.94 -8.39
N GLY A 111 22.13 12.17 -8.62
CA GLY A 111 22.03 10.87 -9.29
C GLY A 111 21.16 9.87 -8.56
N ALA A 112 21.23 9.82 -7.22
CA ALA A 112 20.42 8.94 -6.40
C ALA A 112 18.94 9.34 -6.44
N VAL A 113 18.65 10.64 -6.45
CA VAL A 113 17.27 11.16 -6.53
C VAL A 113 16.69 10.91 -7.92
N LEU A 114 17.45 11.12 -9.00
CA LEU A 114 17.03 10.80 -10.36
C LEU A 114 16.64 9.31 -10.50
N LYS A 115 17.50 8.43 -9.97
CA LYS A 115 17.21 6.99 -9.97
C LYS A 115 15.95 6.68 -9.17
N LEU A 116 15.76 7.26 -7.99
CA LEU A 116 14.55 7.07 -7.19
C LEU A 116 13.31 7.48 -7.97
N CYS A 117 13.31 8.63 -8.63
CA CYS A 117 12.16 9.10 -9.43
C CYS A 117 11.89 8.17 -10.63
N GLN A 118 12.93 7.68 -11.33
CA GLN A 118 12.79 6.71 -12.42
C GLN A 118 12.23 5.38 -11.92
N ASP A 119 12.71 4.91 -10.77
CA ASP A 119 12.19 3.69 -10.12
C ASP A 119 10.71 3.83 -9.71
N ARG A 120 10.17 5.03 -9.62
CA ARG A 120 8.76 5.33 -9.32
C ARG A 120 7.94 5.74 -10.55
N ARG A 121 8.32 5.31 -11.73
CA ARG A 121 7.68 5.64 -13.01
C ARG A 121 7.63 7.14 -13.31
N GLY A 122 8.54 7.91 -12.69
CA GLY A 122 8.59 9.35 -12.87
C GLY A 122 9.06 9.77 -14.25
N ARG A 123 8.50 10.86 -14.75
CA ARG A 123 8.88 11.52 -16.01
C ARG A 123 9.55 12.86 -15.68
N GLN A 124 10.81 12.99 -16.02
CA GLN A 124 11.54 14.26 -15.84
C GLN A 124 11.02 15.31 -16.80
N LYS A 125 10.61 16.46 -16.26
CA LYS A 125 10.19 17.63 -17.06
C LYS A 125 11.32 18.62 -17.20
N GLN A 126 11.97 18.93 -16.08
CA GLN A 126 12.99 19.98 -16.05
C GLN A 126 14.06 19.67 -15.00
N LEU A 127 15.29 20.03 -15.33
CA LEU A 127 16.41 20.08 -14.40
C LEU A 127 17.07 21.45 -14.53
N THR A 128 17.09 22.20 -13.46
CA THR A 128 17.76 23.52 -13.39
C THR A 128 18.62 23.58 -12.14
N TYR A 129 19.50 24.55 -12.09
CA TYR A 129 20.35 24.76 -10.93
C TYR A 129 20.03 26.10 -10.27
N VAL A 130 19.85 26.07 -8.96
CA VAL A 130 19.60 27.24 -8.12
C VAL A 130 20.77 27.34 -7.11
N GLY A 131 21.78 28.14 -7.43
CA GLY A 131 23.03 28.18 -6.67
C GLY A 131 23.74 26.82 -6.71
N THR A 132 23.98 26.21 -5.56
CA THR A 132 24.65 24.89 -5.41
C THR A 132 23.70 23.70 -5.40
N ARG A 133 22.42 23.93 -5.62
CA ARG A 133 21.38 22.88 -5.60
C ARG A 133 20.79 22.66 -6.98
N ALA A 134 20.50 21.42 -7.29
CA ALA A 134 19.69 21.05 -8.44
C ALA A 134 18.21 21.15 -8.06
N MET A 135 17.42 21.75 -8.92
CA MET A 135 15.97 21.79 -8.87
C MET A 135 15.43 20.88 -9.98
N LEU A 136 14.70 19.86 -9.59
CA LEU A 136 14.08 18.87 -10.46
C LEU A 136 12.58 19.10 -10.49
N ILE A 137 11.99 19.11 -11.68
CA ILE A 137 10.53 19.01 -11.85
C ILE A 137 10.23 17.64 -12.48
N TYR A 138 9.45 16.86 -11.77
CA TYR A 138 9.06 15.51 -12.15
C TYR A 138 7.54 15.35 -12.16
N GLU A 139 7.02 14.62 -13.11
CA GLU A 139 5.68 14.06 -13.02
C GLU A 139 5.77 12.64 -12.45
N LEU A 140 4.98 12.34 -11.44
CA LEU A 140 4.95 11.07 -10.73
C LEU A 140 3.52 10.60 -10.52
N PRO A 141 3.22 9.30 -10.63
CA PRO A 141 1.95 8.77 -10.17
C PRO A 141 1.82 8.94 -8.67
N LEU A 142 0.71 9.47 -8.19
CA LEU A 142 0.51 9.73 -6.75
C LEU A 142 0.64 8.46 -5.93
N ASN A 143 0.15 7.32 -6.42
CA ASN A 143 0.23 6.03 -5.73
C ASN A 143 1.68 5.55 -5.47
N GLU A 144 2.65 5.97 -6.29
CA GLU A 144 4.06 5.65 -6.08
C GLU A 144 4.73 6.57 -5.03
N VAL A 145 4.04 7.63 -4.62
CA VAL A 145 4.56 8.66 -3.71
C VAL A 145 4.00 8.54 -2.30
N VAL A 146 2.72 8.21 -2.16
CA VAL A 146 2.00 8.26 -0.86
C VAL A 146 2.53 7.31 0.20
N PHE A 147 3.28 6.26 -0.15
CA PHE A 147 3.69 5.24 0.80
C PHE A 147 5.08 5.49 1.42
N ASP A 148 6.14 5.40 0.64
CA ASP A 148 7.52 5.43 1.18
C ASP A 148 8.47 6.36 0.40
N PHE A 149 7.96 7.10 -0.57
CA PHE A 149 8.79 7.94 -1.44
C PHE A 149 9.53 9.03 -0.65
N TYR A 150 8.84 9.71 0.26
CA TYR A 150 9.42 10.79 1.05
C TYR A 150 10.55 10.29 1.95
N ASP A 151 10.34 9.17 2.63
CA ASP A 151 11.37 8.57 3.49
C ASP A 151 12.58 8.11 2.69
N ARG A 152 12.35 7.51 1.53
CA ARG A 152 13.43 7.14 0.62
C ARG A 152 14.17 8.36 0.08
N LEU A 153 13.42 9.41 -0.30
CA LEU A 153 14.02 10.66 -0.76
C LEU A 153 14.93 11.26 0.32
N LYS A 154 14.47 11.30 1.56
CA LYS A 154 15.27 11.75 2.70
C LYS A 154 16.48 10.86 2.95
N SER A 155 16.30 9.55 2.87
CA SER A 155 17.37 8.57 3.06
C SER A 155 18.48 8.75 2.00
N VAL A 156 18.14 8.76 0.71
CA VAL A 156 19.13 8.86 -0.38
C VAL A 156 19.82 10.23 -0.46
N SER A 157 19.20 11.25 0.09
CA SER A 157 19.73 12.62 0.14
C SER A 157 20.30 13.01 1.50
N ARG A 158 20.37 12.07 2.46
CA ARG A 158 20.78 12.34 3.86
C ARG A 158 19.97 13.48 4.51
N GLY A 159 18.70 13.59 4.19
CA GLY A 159 17.82 14.63 4.71
C GLY A 159 17.87 15.97 3.97
N TYR A 160 18.78 16.16 3.01
CA TYR A 160 18.97 17.45 2.35
C TYR A 160 17.97 17.75 1.24
N ALA A 161 17.27 16.78 0.68
CA ALA A 161 16.26 17.03 -0.34
C ALA A 161 14.99 17.66 0.27
N SER A 162 14.45 18.66 -0.40
CA SER A 162 13.10 19.15 -0.18
C SER A 162 12.17 18.62 -1.27
N PHE A 163 10.92 18.42 -0.93
CA PHE A 163 9.91 17.87 -1.82
C PHE A 163 8.61 18.64 -1.61
N ASP A 164 8.08 19.15 -2.70
CA ASP A 164 6.76 19.76 -2.78
C ASP A 164 6.05 19.24 -4.02
N TYR A 165 4.73 19.16 -4.01
CA TYR A 165 3.97 18.69 -5.18
C TYR A 165 2.60 19.31 -5.26
N GLN A 166 2.04 19.28 -6.45
CA GLN A 166 0.66 19.62 -6.74
C GLN A 166 0.01 18.54 -7.60
N ILE A 167 -1.30 18.35 -7.43
CA ILE A 167 -2.05 17.42 -8.27
C ILE A 167 -2.10 17.99 -9.69
N LYS A 168 -1.68 17.17 -10.66
CA LYS A 168 -1.72 17.52 -12.09
C LYS A 168 -3.04 17.14 -12.73
N GLY A 169 -3.59 15.97 -12.35
CA GLY A 169 -4.80 15.39 -12.93
C GLY A 169 -4.71 13.87 -13.00
N TYR A 170 -5.59 13.28 -13.81
CA TYR A 170 -5.66 11.84 -14.02
C TYR A 170 -5.08 11.48 -15.38
N GLU A 171 -4.40 10.35 -15.46
CA GLU A 171 -3.87 9.80 -16.72
C GLU A 171 -4.13 8.30 -16.79
N GLU A 172 -4.48 7.84 -17.99
CA GLU A 172 -4.64 6.42 -18.30
C GLU A 172 -3.30 5.69 -18.18
N ASN A 173 -3.32 4.52 -17.53
CA ASN A 173 -2.17 3.63 -17.43
C ASN A 173 -2.60 2.15 -17.40
N ASP A 174 -1.66 1.25 -17.73
CA ASP A 174 -1.90 -0.20 -17.67
C ASP A 174 -1.85 -0.70 -16.23
N LEU A 175 -2.97 -0.51 -15.53
CA LEU A 175 -3.15 -0.85 -14.14
C LEU A 175 -3.91 -2.17 -13.99
N VAL A 176 -3.51 -2.95 -13.01
CA VAL A 176 -4.12 -4.24 -12.69
C VAL A 176 -4.37 -4.39 -11.20
N LYS A 177 -5.41 -5.12 -10.85
CA LYS A 177 -5.65 -5.55 -9.47
C LYS A 177 -4.73 -6.72 -9.14
N LEU A 178 -3.89 -6.53 -8.14
CA LEU A 178 -3.09 -7.57 -7.53
C LEU A 178 -3.81 -8.08 -6.29
N SER A 179 -4.24 -9.34 -6.31
CA SER A 179 -4.90 -10.00 -5.19
C SER A 179 -3.88 -10.87 -4.45
N ILE A 180 -3.93 -10.84 -3.14
CA ILE A 180 -3.12 -11.69 -2.28
C ILE A 180 -4.02 -12.78 -1.70
N LEU A 181 -3.61 -14.04 -1.86
CA LEU A 181 -4.29 -15.20 -1.31
C LEU A 181 -3.42 -15.81 -0.22
N VAL A 182 -4.04 -16.10 0.91
CA VAL A 182 -3.41 -16.83 2.03
C VAL A 182 -4.20 -18.10 2.25
N ASN A 183 -3.55 -19.25 2.16
CA ASN A 183 -4.19 -20.57 2.21
C ASN A 183 -5.30 -20.73 1.16
N ASP A 184 -5.04 -20.25 -0.07
CA ASP A 184 -5.91 -20.22 -1.23
C ASP A 184 -7.16 -19.33 -1.10
N GLU A 185 -7.32 -18.59 0.01
CA GLU A 185 -8.40 -17.62 0.24
C GLU A 185 -7.91 -16.19 -0.03
N PRO A 186 -8.64 -15.39 -0.82
CA PRO A 186 -8.27 -14.01 -1.08
C PRO A 186 -8.47 -13.14 0.17
N VAL A 187 -7.48 -12.29 0.45
CA VAL A 187 -7.53 -11.31 1.55
C VAL A 187 -7.75 -9.92 0.95
N ASP A 188 -8.96 -9.40 1.09
CA ASP A 188 -9.40 -8.12 0.51
C ASP A 188 -8.54 -6.93 0.98
N ALA A 189 -8.22 -6.87 2.26
CA ALA A 189 -7.40 -5.82 2.86
C ALA A 189 -5.96 -5.74 2.31
N LEU A 190 -5.47 -6.80 1.64
CA LEU A 190 -4.15 -6.85 1.00
C LEU A 190 -4.22 -6.64 -0.52
N SER A 191 -5.42 -6.46 -1.08
CA SER A 191 -5.58 -6.17 -2.51
C SER A 191 -5.05 -4.78 -2.84
N MET A 192 -4.37 -4.64 -3.99
CA MET A 192 -3.83 -3.36 -4.43
C MET A 192 -3.94 -3.19 -5.94
N ILE A 193 -4.04 -1.94 -6.39
CA ILE A 193 -3.92 -1.60 -7.80
C ILE A 193 -2.45 -1.25 -8.07
N VAL A 194 -1.86 -1.89 -9.06
CA VAL A 194 -0.46 -1.72 -9.43
C VAL A 194 -0.31 -1.62 -10.95
N HIS A 195 0.73 -0.95 -11.39
CA HIS A 195 1.10 -0.99 -12.81
C HIS A 195 1.55 -2.40 -13.19
N ARG A 196 1.08 -2.92 -14.35
CA ARG A 196 1.33 -4.30 -14.79
C ARG A 196 2.81 -4.69 -14.75
N THR A 197 3.70 -3.80 -15.17
CA THR A 197 5.15 -4.07 -15.15
C THR A 197 5.75 -4.24 -13.76
N ARG A 198 5.06 -3.75 -12.73
CA ARG A 198 5.48 -3.83 -11.32
C ARG A 198 4.77 -4.94 -10.53
N ALA A 199 3.74 -5.53 -11.11
CA ALA A 199 2.87 -6.48 -10.42
C ALA A 199 3.65 -7.70 -9.90
N GLU A 200 4.56 -8.28 -10.69
CA GLU A 200 5.35 -9.44 -10.26
C GLU A 200 6.30 -9.10 -9.10
N SER A 201 7.05 -8.01 -9.22
CA SER A 201 8.00 -7.59 -8.17
C SER A 201 7.30 -7.21 -6.87
N ARG A 202 6.16 -6.49 -6.96
CA ARG A 202 5.33 -6.14 -5.80
C ARG A 202 4.70 -7.37 -5.18
N GLY A 203 4.14 -8.28 -5.99
CA GLY A 203 3.53 -9.52 -5.53
C GLY A 203 4.55 -10.42 -4.82
N ARG A 204 5.76 -10.55 -5.37
CA ARG A 204 6.84 -11.33 -4.76
C ARG A 204 7.26 -10.75 -3.41
N ALA A 205 7.55 -9.45 -3.36
CA ALA A 205 7.93 -8.77 -2.13
C ALA A 205 6.85 -8.89 -1.03
N MET A 206 5.56 -8.81 -1.41
CA MET A 206 4.46 -9.00 -0.48
C MET A 206 4.40 -10.44 0.04
N CYS A 207 4.51 -11.44 -0.83
CA CYS A 207 4.52 -12.85 -0.43
C CYS A 207 5.69 -13.18 0.50
N GLU A 208 6.90 -12.67 0.20
CA GLU A 208 8.08 -12.82 1.05
C GLU A 208 7.86 -12.19 2.43
N LYS A 209 7.32 -10.96 2.46
CA LYS A 209 7.06 -10.26 3.72
C LYS A 209 6.00 -10.96 4.57
N LEU A 210 4.93 -11.43 3.96
CA LEU A 210 3.89 -12.20 4.67
C LEU A 210 4.45 -13.52 5.22
N LYS A 211 5.33 -14.20 4.46
CA LYS A 211 6.00 -15.43 4.92
C LYS A 211 6.87 -15.18 6.15
N GLU A 212 7.52 -14.03 6.26
CA GLU A 212 8.30 -13.66 7.43
C GLU A 212 7.43 -13.35 8.66
N LEU A 213 6.28 -12.70 8.44
CA LEU A 213 5.41 -12.21 9.51
C LEU A 213 4.43 -13.28 10.03
N ILE A 214 3.91 -14.14 9.15
CA ILE A 214 2.93 -15.17 9.53
C ILE A 214 3.68 -16.33 10.21
N ARG A 215 3.24 -16.65 11.43
CA ARG A 215 3.83 -17.76 12.20
C ARG A 215 3.52 -19.11 11.54
N PRO A 216 4.48 -20.05 11.52
CA PRO A 216 4.21 -21.39 11.02
C PRO A 216 3.15 -22.13 11.84
N HIS A 217 2.31 -22.89 11.17
CA HIS A 217 1.26 -23.75 11.74
C HIS A 217 1.58 -25.24 11.55
N LEU A 218 0.70 -26.13 12.00
CA LEU A 218 0.88 -27.58 11.85
C LEU A 218 0.65 -28.06 10.40
N PHE A 219 0.25 -27.16 9.51
CA PHE A 219 0.04 -27.42 8.08
C PHE A 219 0.78 -26.35 7.25
N LYS A 220 0.98 -26.64 5.97
CA LYS A 220 1.59 -25.70 5.03
C LYS A 220 0.60 -24.59 4.68
N ILE A 221 1.08 -23.36 4.65
CA ILE A 221 0.26 -22.22 4.24
C ILE A 221 0.85 -21.66 2.94
N PRO A 222 0.19 -21.83 1.79
CA PRO A 222 0.56 -21.15 0.56
C PRO A 222 0.17 -19.68 0.65
N ILE A 223 1.06 -18.80 0.20
CA ILE A 223 0.83 -17.37 0.01
C ILE A 223 1.03 -17.09 -1.47
N GLN A 224 0.05 -16.49 -2.12
CA GLN A 224 0.06 -16.28 -3.55
C GLN A 224 -0.31 -14.85 -3.89
N ALA A 225 0.33 -14.31 -4.91
CA ALA A 225 -0.08 -13.07 -5.54
C ALA A 225 -0.64 -13.39 -6.93
N ALA A 226 -1.82 -12.89 -7.25
CA ALA A 226 -2.52 -13.21 -8.49
C ALA A 226 -3.12 -11.98 -9.17
N ILE A 227 -3.17 -12.01 -10.49
CA ILE A 227 -3.87 -11.05 -11.35
C ILE A 227 -4.93 -11.81 -12.13
N GLY A 228 -6.22 -11.43 -11.95
CA GLY A 228 -7.33 -12.06 -12.68
C GLY A 228 -7.37 -13.60 -12.52
N GLY A 229 -7.06 -14.11 -11.32
CA GLY A 229 -7.00 -15.55 -11.04
C GLY A 229 -5.70 -16.25 -11.43
N LYS A 230 -4.81 -15.60 -12.21
CA LYS A 230 -3.49 -16.14 -12.58
C LYS A 230 -2.46 -15.81 -11.49
N VAL A 231 -1.90 -16.84 -10.85
CA VAL A 231 -0.82 -16.68 -9.87
C VAL A 231 0.47 -16.23 -10.57
N ILE A 232 1.05 -15.12 -10.10
CA ILE A 232 2.27 -14.52 -10.63
C ILE A 232 3.46 -14.64 -9.67
N ALA A 233 3.19 -14.79 -8.36
CA ALA A 233 4.21 -15.05 -7.36
C ALA A 233 3.63 -15.98 -6.28
N ARG A 234 4.49 -16.82 -5.70
CA ARG A 234 4.09 -17.76 -4.66
C ARG A 234 5.21 -17.96 -3.66
N GLU A 235 4.85 -17.98 -2.38
CA GLU A 235 5.66 -18.42 -1.27
C GLU A 235 4.90 -19.48 -0.46
N THR A 236 5.60 -20.23 0.35
CA THR A 236 4.97 -21.25 1.21
C THR A 236 5.62 -21.24 2.59
N ILE A 237 4.78 -21.13 3.61
CA ILE A 237 5.19 -21.32 4.99
C ILE A 237 5.16 -22.82 5.27
N SER A 238 6.32 -23.37 5.66
CA SER A 238 6.44 -24.78 5.98
C SER A 238 5.70 -25.12 7.27
N ALA A 239 5.09 -26.31 7.32
CA ALA A 239 4.47 -26.81 8.53
C ALA A 239 5.52 -27.00 9.64
N LEU A 240 5.13 -26.68 10.87
CA LEU A 240 5.91 -27.06 12.06
C LEU A 240 6.12 -28.58 12.06
N ARG A 241 7.37 -29.02 12.08
CA ARG A 241 7.67 -30.43 12.28
C ARG A 241 7.32 -30.79 13.72
N LYS A 242 6.44 -31.78 13.91
CA LYS A 242 6.28 -32.40 15.24
C LYS A 242 7.64 -32.98 15.62
N ASP A 243 8.12 -32.63 16.80
CA ASP A 243 9.30 -33.27 17.37
C ASP A 243 8.93 -34.73 17.69
N VAL A 244 9.29 -35.62 16.76
CA VAL A 244 9.01 -37.06 16.88
C VAL A 244 9.88 -37.68 17.98
N ILE A 245 11.03 -37.10 18.29
CA ILE A 245 11.95 -37.55 19.30
C ILE A 245 11.42 -37.33 20.70
N ALA A 246 10.76 -36.16 20.95
CA ALA A 246 10.11 -35.89 22.24
C ALA A 246 9.02 -36.91 22.59
N LYS A 247 8.36 -37.52 21.61
CA LYS A 247 7.39 -38.61 21.82
C LYS A 247 8.05 -39.95 22.11
N CYS A 248 9.30 -40.15 21.72
CA CYS A 248 9.99 -41.42 21.97
C CYS A 248 10.62 -41.50 23.39
N TYR A 249 10.83 -40.37 24.06
CA TYR A 249 11.37 -40.34 25.42
C TYR A 249 10.31 -40.53 26.52
N GLY A 250 9.03 -40.58 26.18
CA GLY A 250 7.92 -40.66 27.14
C GLY A 250 7.20 -42.03 27.20
N GLY A 251 7.72 -43.09 26.63
CA GLY A 251 7.07 -44.41 26.71
C GLY A 251 7.11 -45.19 25.39
N ASP A 252 7.55 -46.43 25.53
CA ASP A 252 7.45 -47.56 24.59
C ASP A 252 8.21 -47.39 23.26
N ILE A 253 9.48 -47.70 23.32
CA ILE A 253 10.41 -47.86 22.17
C ILE A 253 9.97 -49.03 21.22
N THR A 254 8.96 -49.80 21.59
CA THR A 254 8.50 -51.01 20.85
C THR A 254 7.41 -50.75 19.81
N ARG A 255 6.89 -49.52 19.70
CA ARG A 255 6.00 -49.14 18.60
C ARG A 255 6.77 -48.43 17.48
N LYS A 256 7.43 -49.18 16.68
CA LYS A 256 7.78 -48.82 15.31
C LYS A 256 6.60 -49.09 14.39
#